data_ac1148d784f766e7156d0050df256e2b
#
_entry.id   ac1148d784f766e7156d0050df256e2b
#
_cell.length_a   1.000
_cell.length_b   1.000
_cell.length_c   1.000
_cell.angle_alpha   90.00
_cell.angle_beta   90.00
_cell.angle_gamma   90.00
#
_symmetry.space_group_name_H-M   'P 1'
#
loop_
_entity.id
_entity.type
_entity.pdbx_description
1 polymer ?
#
loop_
_entity_poly.entity_id
_entity_poly.type
_entity_poly.pdbx_seq_one_letter_code
_entity_poly.pdbx_strand_id
1 'polypeptide(L)'
;MTRFLPVSLLLLATACASPPEKVIIPPLPENGGGVPFADLLQRARLQAGAANEAFYVDGWAELEDAAKGLEQAARLLPKATEVPVRHKDSLDKLSAGLAKDAASLREAAKAKEVSRSNQLLQRINLAVRELRPE
;
A
#
# COMPACT_ATOMS: atom_id res chain seq x y z
N MET A 1 19.85 -64.36 23.01
CA MET A 1 18.73 -63.42 23.19
C MET A 1 19.15 -62.07 22.64
N THR A 2 18.83 -61.83 21.39
CA THR A 2 19.16 -60.61 20.64
C THR A 2 17.92 -59.68 20.64
N ARG A 3 18.02 -58.58 21.39
CA ARG A 3 16.97 -57.52 21.41
C ARG A 3 17.23 -56.57 20.25
N PHE A 4 16.39 -56.61 19.21
CA PHE A 4 16.32 -55.61 18.17
C PHE A 4 15.50 -54.43 18.70
N LEU A 5 16.13 -53.23 18.72
CA LEU A 5 15.46 -51.93 18.94
C LEU A 5 15.06 -51.36 17.57
N PRO A 6 13.81 -50.94 17.37
CA PRO A 6 13.45 -50.23 16.14
C PRO A 6 13.90 -48.78 16.25
N VAL A 7 14.75 -48.39 15.32
CA VAL A 7 15.10 -46.97 15.10
C VAL A 7 13.92 -46.29 14.41
N SER A 8 13.17 -45.47 15.18
CA SER A 8 12.12 -44.59 14.63
C SER A 8 12.78 -43.41 13.89
N LEU A 9 12.69 -43.49 12.58
CA LEU A 9 13.11 -42.42 11.68
C LEU A 9 12.08 -41.27 11.75
N LEU A 10 12.42 -40.19 12.48
CA LEU A 10 11.61 -38.96 12.48
C LEU A 10 11.88 -38.22 11.17
N LEU A 11 10.93 -38.26 10.24
CA LEU A 11 10.91 -37.40 9.07
C LEU A 11 10.53 -35.97 9.54
N LEU A 12 11.54 -35.09 9.62
CA LEU A 12 11.31 -33.64 9.73
C LEU A 12 10.85 -33.15 8.35
N ALA A 13 9.56 -32.94 8.20
CA ALA A 13 9.02 -32.17 7.07
C ALA A 13 9.43 -30.72 7.25
N THR A 14 10.49 -30.29 6.56
CA THR A 14 10.82 -28.86 6.39
C THR A 14 9.77 -28.26 5.47
N ALA A 15 8.75 -27.63 6.03
CA ALA A 15 7.86 -26.77 5.28
C ALA A 15 8.69 -25.58 4.77
N CYS A 16 9.07 -25.61 3.49
CA CYS A 16 9.61 -24.45 2.80
C CYS A 16 8.49 -23.40 2.71
N ALA A 17 8.45 -22.47 3.67
CA ALA A 17 7.66 -21.28 3.53
C ALA A 17 8.26 -20.45 2.39
N SER A 18 7.54 -20.35 1.26
CA SER A 18 7.93 -19.46 0.17
C SER A 18 8.00 -18.02 0.70
N PRO A 19 9.07 -17.24 0.39
CA PRO A 19 9.13 -15.85 0.81
C PRO A 19 7.91 -15.09 0.22
N PRO A 20 7.35 -14.11 0.96
CA PRO A 20 6.21 -13.34 0.47
C PRO A 20 6.59 -12.68 -0.86
N GLU A 21 5.78 -12.95 -1.88
CA GLU A 21 5.98 -12.41 -3.22
C GLU A 21 5.87 -10.89 -3.17
N LYS A 22 6.95 -10.19 -3.50
CA LYS A 22 6.97 -8.73 -3.53
C LYS A 22 6.03 -8.26 -4.64
N VAL A 23 4.94 -7.61 -4.29
CA VAL A 23 4.02 -7.02 -5.25
C VAL A 23 4.75 -5.91 -6.01
N ILE A 24 5.02 -6.13 -7.29
CA ILE A 24 5.63 -5.12 -8.17
C ILE A 24 4.52 -4.20 -8.66
N ILE A 25 4.56 -2.95 -8.22
CA ILE A 25 3.63 -1.92 -8.67
C ILE A 25 4.25 -1.25 -9.90
N PRO A 26 3.65 -1.40 -11.10
CA PRO A 26 4.23 -0.81 -12.31
C PRO A 26 4.24 0.73 -12.23
N PRO A 27 5.22 1.41 -12.85
CA PRO A 27 5.31 2.87 -12.82
C PRO A 27 4.11 3.51 -13.53
N LEU A 28 3.72 4.71 -13.06
CA LEU A 28 2.67 5.49 -13.70
C LEU A 28 3.20 6.15 -14.99
N PRO A 29 2.35 6.35 -16.02
CA PRO A 29 2.74 7.08 -17.20
C PRO A 29 3.10 8.53 -16.85
N GLU A 30 4.21 9.03 -17.37
CA GLU A 30 4.72 10.39 -17.08
C GLU A 30 3.74 11.50 -17.47
N ASN A 31 2.91 11.26 -18.49
CA ASN A 31 1.96 12.25 -19.02
C ASN A 31 0.67 12.40 -18.20
N GLY A 32 0.44 11.58 -17.19
CA GLY A 32 -0.63 11.71 -16.21
C GLY A 32 -2.06 11.68 -16.73
N GLY A 33 -2.26 11.55 -18.05
CA GLY A 33 -3.57 11.59 -18.69
C GLY A 33 -4.07 10.20 -19.11
N GLY A 34 -5.41 10.00 -19.06
CA GLY A 34 -6.05 8.83 -19.64
C GLY A 34 -5.99 7.54 -18.81
N VAL A 35 -5.57 7.61 -17.55
CA VAL A 35 -5.61 6.44 -16.66
C VAL A 35 -7.01 6.26 -16.08
N PRO A 36 -7.63 5.08 -16.21
CA PRO A 36 -8.93 4.82 -15.61
C PRO A 36 -8.93 4.98 -14.09
N PHE A 37 -10.02 5.49 -13.54
CA PHE A 37 -10.19 5.67 -12.10
C PHE A 37 -9.96 4.36 -11.32
N ALA A 38 -10.49 3.25 -11.81
CA ALA A 38 -10.33 1.93 -11.19
C ALA A 38 -8.85 1.54 -11.05
N ASP A 39 -8.02 1.83 -12.04
CA ASP A 39 -6.60 1.52 -12.02
C ASP A 39 -5.84 2.39 -11.02
N LEU A 40 -6.16 3.68 -10.95
CA LEU A 40 -5.59 4.59 -9.95
C LEU A 40 -6.01 4.23 -8.53
N LEU A 41 -7.27 3.84 -8.34
CA LEU A 41 -7.76 3.36 -7.04
C LEU A 41 -7.04 2.07 -6.62
N GLN A 42 -6.86 1.14 -7.55
CA GLN A 42 -6.11 -0.10 -7.27
C GLN A 42 -4.67 0.21 -6.86
N ARG A 43 -4.01 1.14 -7.53
CA ARG A 43 -2.67 1.60 -7.14
C ARG A 43 -2.65 2.20 -5.75
N ALA A 44 -3.59 3.09 -5.45
CA ALA A 44 -3.70 3.70 -4.13
C ALA A 44 -3.87 2.63 -3.04
N ARG A 45 -4.68 1.61 -3.28
CA ARG A 45 -4.85 0.47 -2.37
C ARG A 45 -3.56 -0.32 -2.16
N LEU A 46 -2.84 -0.63 -3.24
CA LEU A 46 -1.58 -1.37 -3.18
C LEU A 46 -0.51 -0.59 -2.42
N GLN A 47 -0.40 0.71 -2.68
CA GLN A 47 0.54 1.58 -1.99
C GLN A 47 0.19 1.76 -0.51
N ALA A 48 -1.10 1.90 -0.19
CA ALA A 48 -1.56 1.96 1.20
C ALA A 48 -1.26 0.66 1.95
N GLY A 49 -1.46 -0.49 1.31
CA GLY A 49 -1.09 -1.79 1.87
C GLY A 49 0.41 -1.91 2.12
N ALA A 50 1.23 -1.53 1.14
CA ALA A 50 2.69 -1.53 1.27
C ALA A 50 3.17 -0.58 2.39
N ALA A 51 2.54 0.59 2.54
CA ALA A 51 2.84 1.53 3.60
C ALA A 51 2.51 0.96 4.99
N ASN A 52 1.37 0.29 5.14
CA ASN A 52 1.01 -0.36 6.40
C ASN A 52 2.00 -1.47 6.77
N GLU A 53 2.35 -2.33 5.81
CA GLU A 53 3.35 -3.40 6.04
C GLU A 53 4.71 -2.83 6.44
N ALA A 54 5.19 -1.83 5.72
CA ALA A 54 6.47 -1.18 6.01
C ALA A 54 6.49 -0.58 7.42
N PHE A 55 5.39 0.08 7.82
CA PHE A 55 5.27 0.67 9.15
C PHE A 55 5.36 -0.38 10.27
N TYR A 56 4.70 -1.54 10.12
CA TYR A 56 4.71 -2.61 11.12
C TYR A 56 6.07 -3.29 11.30
N VAL A 57 6.93 -3.26 10.28
CA VAL A 57 8.27 -3.87 10.34
C VAL A 57 9.39 -2.83 10.47
N ASP A 58 9.05 -1.59 10.84
CA ASP A 58 10.00 -0.48 10.96
C ASP A 58 10.80 -0.20 9.66
N GLY A 59 10.19 -0.52 8.51
CA GLY A 59 10.75 -0.29 7.18
C GLY A 59 10.56 1.16 6.74
N TRP A 60 11.32 2.09 7.31
CA TRP A 60 11.12 3.54 7.09
C TRP A 60 11.39 3.97 5.65
N ALA A 61 12.36 3.38 4.98
CA ALA A 61 12.66 3.66 3.58
C ALA A 61 11.51 3.18 2.67
N GLU A 62 11.00 1.98 2.90
CA GLU A 62 9.87 1.41 2.18
C GLU A 62 8.57 2.18 2.46
N LEU A 63 8.39 2.66 3.69
CA LEU A 63 7.26 3.53 4.05
C LEU A 63 7.32 4.85 3.29
N GLU A 64 8.48 5.46 3.18
CA GLU A 64 8.70 6.68 2.39
C GLU A 64 8.38 6.46 0.91
N ASP A 65 8.85 5.36 0.33
CA ASP A 65 8.58 5.02 -1.07
C ASP A 65 7.10 4.76 -1.34
N ALA A 66 6.43 4.04 -0.45
CA ALA A 66 4.99 3.81 -0.54
C ALA A 66 4.19 5.12 -0.42
N ALA A 67 4.58 6.01 0.48
CA ALA A 67 3.97 7.34 0.63
C ALA A 67 4.13 8.19 -0.64
N LYS A 68 5.30 8.15 -1.27
CA LYS A 68 5.55 8.80 -2.56
C LYS A 68 4.65 8.25 -3.66
N GLY A 69 4.48 6.94 -3.75
CA GLY A 69 3.58 6.29 -4.69
C GLY A 69 2.11 6.67 -4.48
N LEU A 70 1.67 6.76 -3.22
CA LEU A 70 0.33 7.24 -2.86
C LEU A 70 0.10 8.69 -3.30
N GLU A 71 1.07 9.57 -3.06
CA GLU A 71 1.01 10.98 -3.47
C GLU A 71 0.86 11.10 -4.99
N GLN A 72 1.63 10.33 -5.76
CA GLN A 72 1.54 10.32 -7.22
C GLN A 72 0.17 9.85 -7.71
N ALA A 73 -0.35 8.75 -7.18
CA ALA A 73 -1.68 8.25 -7.52
C ALA A 73 -2.78 9.27 -7.18
N ALA A 74 -2.69 9.91 -6.01
CA ALA A 74 -3.64 10.91 -5.57
C ALA A 74 -3.67 12.15 -6.47
N ARG A 75 -2.52 12.59 -6.95
CA ARG A 75 -2.41 13.73 -7.88
C ARG A 75 -3.00 13.44 -9.24
N LEU A 76 -3.03 12.19 -9.67
CA LEU A 76 -3.59 11.79 -10.97
C LEU A 76 -5.10 11.52 -10.91
N LEU A 77 -5.67 11.24 -9.74
CA LEU A 77 -7.10 10.96 -9.57
C LEU A 77 -8.02 12.01 -10.18
N PRO A 78 -7.77 13.33 -10.04
CA PRO A 78 -8.63 14.34 -10.68
C PRO A 78 -8.63 14.30 -12.20
N LYS A 79 -7.61 13.70 -12.81
CA LYS A 79 -7.44 13.56 -14.28
C LYS A 79 -7.85 12.18 -14.78
N ALA A 80 -8.39 11.33 -13.91
CA ALA A 80 -8.80 9.98 -14.26
C ALA A 80 -9.93 9.97 -15.26
N THR A 81 -9.92 8.97 -16.14
CA THR A 81 -11.06 8.63 -16.98
C THR A 81 -12.02 7.70 -16.23
N GLU A 82 -13.25 7.60 -16.71
CA GLU A 82 -14.26 6.66 -16.16
C GLU A 82 -14.54 6.85 -14.66
N VAL A 83 -14.55 8.09 -14.20
CA VAL A 83 -14.84 8.43 -12.81
C VAL A 83 -16.29 8.07 -12.48
N PRO A 84 -16.54 7.29 -11.39
CA PRO A 84 -17.90 7.01 -10.94
C PRO A 84 -18.70 8.27 -10.65
N VAL A 85 -19.97 8.29 -11.03
CA VAL A 85 -20.87 9.46 -10.82
C VAL A 85 -20.87 9.92 -9.36
N ARG A 86 -20.82 8.98 -8.43
CA ARG A 86 -20.76 9.24 -6.98
C ARG A 86 -19.61 10.17 -6.59
N HIS A 87 -18.49 10.09 -7.29
CA HIS A 87 -17.26 10.82 -6.94
C HIS A 87 -17.02 12.09 -7.76
N LYS A 88 -17.82 12.35 -8.81
CA LYS A 88 -17.56 13.49 -9.71
C LYS A 88 -17.43 14.82 -9.00
N ASP A 89 -18.27 15.08 -8.01
CA ASP A 89 -18.28 16.36 -7.30
C ASP A 89 -17.28 16.45 -6.13
N SER A 90 -16.88 15.32 -5.57
CA SER A 90 -16.01 15.25 -4.39
C SER A 90 -14.58 14.81 -4.68
N LEU A 91 -14.31 14.35 -5.90
CA LEU A 91 -13.03 13.73 -6.25
C LEU A 91 -11.84 14.69 -6.03
N ASP A 92 -11.97 15.94 -6.45
CA ASP A 92 -10.90 16.93 -6.29
C ASP A 92 -10.53 17.15 -4.84
N LYS A 93 -11.53 17.23 -3.97
CA LYS A 93 -11.32 17.40 -2.53
C LYS A 93 -10.72 16.15 -1.89
N LEU A 94 -11.26 14.97 -2.21
CA LEU A 94 -10.77 13.68 -1.68
C LEU A 94 -9.34 13.42 -2.12
N SER A 95 -9.03 13.63 -3.39
CA SER A 95 -7.70 13.42 -3.93
C SER A 95 -6.67 14.41 -3.41
N ALA A 96 -7.04 15.68 -3.24
CA ALA A 96 -6.18 16.70 -2.64
C ALA A 96 -5.85 16.37 -1.18
N GLY A 97 -6.84 15.92 -0.40
CA GLY A 97 -6.65 15.45 0.97
C GLY A 97 -5.72 14.24 1.06
N LEU A 98 -5.91 13.25 0.19
CA LEU A 98 -5.06 12.06 0.13
C LEU A 98 -3.63 12.43 -0.27
N ALA A 99 -3.44 13.29 -1.26
CA ALA A 99 -2.11 13.75 -1.67
C ALA A 99 -1.38 14.49 -0.54
N LYS A 100 -2.09 15.33 0.20
CA LYS A 100 -1.55 16.06 1.36
C LYS A 100 -1.12 15.09 2.47
N ASP A 101 -1.96 14.13 2.81
CA ASP A 101 -1.66 13.16 3.86
C ASP A 101 -0.51 12.24 3.45
N ALA A 102 -0.44 11.83 2.18
CA ALA A 102 0.67 11.04 1.65
C ALA A 102 2.00 11.82 1.69
N ALA A 103 2.00 13.09 1.31
CA ALA A 103 3.18 13.94 1.40
C ALA A 103 3.65 14.10 2.86
N SER A 104 2.72 14.29 3.78
CA SER A 104 3.00 14.37 5.21
C SER A 104 3.54 13.04 5.76
N LEU A 105 3.02 11.92 5.30
CA LEU A 105 3.52 10.58 5.66
C LEU A 105 4.97 10.38 5.20
N ARG A 106 5.29 10.83 3.99
CA ARG A 106 6.66 10.78 3.49
C ARG A 106 7.63 11.53 4.40
N GLU A 107 7.27 12.73 4.84
CA GLU A 107 8.09 13.52 5.76
C GLU A 107 8.19 12.87 7.16
N ALA A 108 7.09 12.34 7.68
CA ALA A 108 7.07 11.61 8.94
C ALA A 108 7.93 10.34 8.89
N ALA A 109 7.94 9.62 7.76
CA ALA A 109 8.78 8.44 7.55
C ALA A 109 10.27 8.80 7.53
N LYS A 110 10.64 9.88 6.85
CA LYS A 110 12.03 10.39 6.85
C LYS A 110 12.53 10.72 8.26
N ALA A 111 11.68 11.31 9.07
CA ALA A 111 11.96 11.66 10.46
C ALA A 111 11.77 10.50 11.44
N LYS A 112 11.30 9.34 10.97
CA LYS A 112 10.98 8.15 11.79
C LYS A 112 10.02 8.45 12.94
N GLU A 113 9.04 9.32 12.69
CA GLU A 113 8.01 9.71 13.65
C GLU A 113 6.89 8.66 13.73
N VAL A 114 6.95 7.78 14.71
CA VAL A 114 6.03 6.64 14.85
C VAL A 114 4.58 7.10 15.02
N SER A 115 4.31 7.97 15.99
CA SER A 115 2.95 8.42 16.30
C SER A 115 2.29 9.16 15.14
N ARG A 116 3.02 10.08 14.51
CA ARG A 116 2.54 10.85 13.36
C ARG A 116 2.29 9.96 12.15
N SER A 117 3.20 9.03 11.86
CA SER A 117 3.04 8.06 10.77
C SER A 117 1.79 7.20 10.97
N ASN A 118 1.55 6.72 12.19
CA ASN A 118 0.36 5.93 12.51
C ASN A 118 -0.94 6.72 12.28
N GLN A 119 -1.01 7.96 12.74
CA GLN A 119 -2.19 8.82 12.53
C GLN A 119 -2.45 9.09 11.05
N LEU A 120 -1.39 9.36 10.28
CA LEU A 120 -1.49 9.60 8.84
C LEU A 120 -1.92 8.35 8.09
N LEU A 121 -1.42 7.17 8.44
CA LEU A 121 -1.84 5.90 7.86
C LEU A 121 -3.33 5.63 8.09
N GLN A 122 -3.84 5.91 9.28
CA GLN A 122 -5.28 5.77 9.57
C GLN A 122 -6.12 6.68 8.67
N ARG A 123 -5.72 7.94 8.50
CA ARG A 123 -6.42 8.90 7.62
C ARG A 123 -6.34 8.48 6.15
N ILE A 124 -5.19 8.03 5.69
CA ILE A 124 -4.98 7.53 4.33
C ILE A 124 -5.88 6.32 4.06
N ASN A 125 -5.91 5.36 4.97
CA ASN A 125 -6.75 4.16 4.82
C ASN A 125 -8.25 4.52 4.74
N LEU A 126 -8.71 5.49 5.53
CA LEU A 126 -10.09 5.98 5.44
C LEU A 126 -10.36 6.68 4.10
N ALA A 127 -9.45 7.54 3.65
CA ALA A 127 -9.57 8.24 2.37
C ALA A 127 -9.63 7.26 1.17
N VAL A 128 -8.76 6.26 1.15
CA VAL A 128 -8.77 5.23 0.11
C VAL A 128 -10.08 4.42 0.14
N ARG A 129 -10.61 4.16 1.33
CA ARG A 129 -11.90 3.48 1.49
C ARG A 129 -13.06 4.32 0.93
N GLU A 130 -13.06 5.63 1.14
CA GLU A 130 -14.09 6.53 0.62
C GLU A 130 -14.10 6.63 -0.91
N LEU A 131 -12.99 6.36 -1.57
CA LEU A 131 -12.87 6.35 -3.03
C LEU A 131 -13.51 5.13 -3.70
N ARG A 132 -14.11 4.21 -2.97
CA ARG A 132 -14.82 3.05 -3.55
C ARG A 132 -15.94 3.49 -4.50
N PRO A 133 -16.17 2.74 -5.60
CA PRO A 133 -17.20 3.07 -6.58
C PRO A 133 -18.63 2.97 -6.04
N GLU A 134 -18.85 2.17 -4.99
CA GLU A 134 -20.16 1.88 -4.38
C GLU A 134 -20.26 2.48 -2.96
#